data_e3190f8c5e4fd99dad1c345c61574354
#
_entry.id   e3190f8c5e4fd99dad1c345c61574354
#
_cell.length_a   1.000
_cell.length_b   1.000
_cell.length_c   1.000
_cell.angle_alpha   90.00
_cell.angle_beta   90.00
_cell.angle_gamma   90.00
#
_symmetry.space_group_name_H-M   'P 1'
#
loop_
_entity.id
_entity.type
_entity.pdbx_description
1 polymer ?
#
loop_
_entity_poly.entity_id
_entity_poly.type
_entity_poly.pdbx_seq_one_letter_code
_entity_poly.pdbx_strand_id
1 'polypeptide(L)'
;MLKKPSSVLGGSVNPRLIASIAIGTAVVLGTTGCSMISPQATTIEYSAAEGVNVYDSGPLEVRNAYIVATEDGSEGNFVAAIVNDTDEDHTLVVELGDPSSPITLEIDVDARSTLSLGADGEDPELVEGLDTLPGADIPGFFQSGDGEGVLTSVPVLDGELNYLAPLVP
;
A
#
# COMPACT_ATOMS: atom_id res chain seq x y z
N MET A 1 64.57 43.37 -34.07
CA MET A 1 63.22 43.50 -34.62
C MET A 1 62.27 42.85 -33.60
N LEU A 2 61.72 43.61 -32.69
CA LEU A 2 60.79 43.10 -31.67
C LEU A 2 59.35 43.22 -32.21
N LYS A 3 58.63 42.12 -32.27
CA LYS A 3 57.23 42.06 -32.68
C LYS A 3 56.33 42.32 -31.46
N LYS A 4 55.56 43.41 -31.52
CA LYS A 4 54.62 43.89 -30.52
C LYS A 4 53.43 42.92 -30.39
N PRO A 5 52.98 42.47 -29.20
CA PRO A 5 51.81 41.65 -29.07
C PRO A 5 50.53 42.47 -29.25
N SER A 6 49.60 41.92 -30.03
CA SER A 6 48.30 42.49 -30.33
C SER A 6 47.42 42.50 -29.08
N SER A 7 46.84 43.65 -28.75
CA SER A 7 45.86 43.84 -27.72
C SER A 7 44.56 43.09 -28.03
N VAL A 8 44.16 42.17 -27.16
CA VAL A 8 42.86 41.52 -27.18
C VAL A 8 41.78 42.57 -26.88
N LEU A 9 40.83 42.71 -27.79
CA LEU A 9 39.65 43.56 -27.65
C LEU A 9 38.84 43.12 -26.45
N GLY A 10 38.89 43.94 -25.38
CA GLY A 10 37.97 43.89 -24.26
C GLY A 10 36.58 44.35 -24.72
N GLY A 11 35.73 43.43 -25.08
CA GLY A 11 34.33 43.74 -25.35
C GLY A 11 33.65 44.21 -24.04
N SER A 12 33.18 45.45 -24.01
CA SER A 12 32.41 45.98 -22.87
C SER A 12 31.07 45.24 -22.80
N VAL A 13 30.93 44.34 -21.85
CA VAL A 13 29.68 43.61 -21.62
C VAL A 13 28.66 44.59 -21.02
N ASN A 14 27.52 44.70 -21.65
CA ASN A 14 26.49 45.66 -21.27
C ASN A 14 25.90 45.22 -19.88
N PRO A 15 26.00 46.01 -18.82
CA PRO A 15 25.60 45.61 -17.46
C PRO A 15 24.10 45.23 -17.39
N ARG A 16 23.30 45.80 -18.26
CA ARG A 16 21.87 45.41 -18.38
C ARG A 16 21.67 44.00 -18.87
N LEU A 17 22.53 43.53 -19.75
CA LEU A 17 22.47 42.17 -20.30
C LEU A 17 22.86 41.12 -19.26
N ILE A 18 23.89 41.45 -18.47
CA ILE A 18 24.32 40.61 -17.33
C ILE A 18 23.19 40.52 -16.27
N ALA A 19 22.57 41.66 -15.93
CA ALA A 19 21.47 41.69 -14.98
C ALA A 19 20.26 40.89 -15.46
N SER A 20 19.91 40.98 -16.73
CA SER A 20 18.79 40.21 -17.29
C SER A 20 19.03 38.68 -17.29
N ILE A 21 20.26 38.26 -17.62
CA ILE A 21 20.66 36.85 -17.55
C ILE A 21 20.65 36.35 -16.09
N ALA A 22 21.17 37.13 -15.14
CA ALA A 22 21.18 36.74 -13.73
C ALA A 22 19.75 36.57 -13.16
N ILE A 23 18.84 37.50 -13.48
CA ILE A 23 17.45 37.41 -13.05
C ILE A 23 16.76 36.21 -13.73
N GLY A 24 16.97 36.01 -15.02
CA GLY A 24 16.40 34.87 -15.74
C GLY A 24 16.85 33.53 -15.15
N THR A 25 18.14 33.41 -14.84
CA THR A 25 18.70 32.19 -14.19
C THR A 25 18.13 31.96 -12.80
N ALA A 26 17.98 33.02 -11.99
CA ALA A 26 17.41 32.93 -10.64
C ALA A 26 15.94 32.48 -10.67
N VAL A 27 15.15 32.95 -11.62
CA VAL A 27 13.76 32.53 -11.79
C VAL A 27 13.68 31.05 -12.20
N VAL A 28 14.50 30.60 -13.16
CA VAL A 28 14.51 29.20 -13.60
C VAL A 28 14.93 28.26 -12.46
N LEU A 29 15.95 28.61 -11.68
CA LEU A 29 16.40 27.82 -10.53
C LEU A 29 15.38 27.83 -9.38
N GLY A 30 14.64 28.93 -9.20
CA GLY A 30 13.61 29.04 -8.16
C GLY A 30 12.33 28.24 -8.45
N THR A 31 11.99 28.02 -9.71
CA THR A 31 10.76 27.30 -10.08
C THR A 31 10.92 25.77 -10.10
N THR A 32 12.14 25.25 -10.15
CA THR A 32 12.41 23.81 -10.20
C THR A 32 12.43 23.13 -8.82
N GLY A 33 12.42 23.89 -7.73
CA GLY A 33 12.60 23.35 -6.37
C GLY A 33 11.38 22.64 -5.77
N CYS A 34 10.17 22.94 -6.21
CA CYS A 34 8.97 22.44 -5.55
C CYS A 34 8.66 20.95 -5.84
N SER A 35 9.10 20.42 -6.98
CA SER A 35 8.84 19.00 -7.30
C SER A 35 9.85 18.02 -6.70
N MET A 36 11.03 18.50 -6.26
CA MET A 36 12.05 17.65 -5.64
C MET A 36 11.80 17.38 -4.15
N ILE A 37 10.98 18.20 -3.49
CA ILE A 37 10.76 18.13 -2.03
C ILE A 37 9.40 17.51 -1.71
N SER A 38 8.46 17.47 -2.66
CA SER A 38 7.16 16.82 -2.48
C SER A 38 7.26 15.33 -2.81
N PRO A 39 6.87 14.42 -1.89
CA PRO A 39 6.71 13.02 -2.23
C PRO A 39 5.68 12.92 -3.35
N GLN A 40 6.05 12.23 -4.43
CA GLN A 40 5.13 12.01 -5.54
C GLN A 40 4.16 10.90 -5.15
N ALA A 41 2.86 11.14 -5.24
CA ALA A 41 1.83 10.15 -4.93
C ALA A 41 2.01 8.83 -5.71
N THR A 42 2.64 8.89 -6.89
CA THR A 42 2.96 7.71 -7.72
C THR A 42 4.10 6.85 -7.18
N THR A 43 4.83 7.30 -6.15
CA THR A 43 5.86 6.50 -5.46
C THR A 43 5.32 5.80 -4.22
N ILE A 44 4.08 6.08 -3.83
CA ILE A 44 3.39 5.39 -2.74
C ILE A 44 2.75 4.15 -3.34
N GLU A 45 3.16 2.98 -2.86
CA GLU A 45 2.53 1.72 -3.24
C GLU A 45 1.08 1.74 -2.75
N TYR A 46 0.16 1.50 -3.66
CA TYR A 46 -1.26 1.58 -3.42
C TYR A 46 -1.94 0.39 -4.09
N SER A 47 -2.72 -0.35 -3.31
CA SER A 47 -3.58 -1.41 -3.84
C SER A 47 -4.84 -0.78 -4.45
N ALA A 48 -5.04 -0.98 -5.75
CA ALA A 48 -6.22 -0.47 -6.46
C ALA A 48 -7.42 -1.43 -6.30
N ALA A 49 -7.66 -1.89 -5.07
CA ALA A 49 -8.70 -2.84 -4.71
C ALA A 49 -9.34 -2.42 -3.38
N GLU A 50 -10.38 -3.11 -2.95
CA GLU A 50 -11.10 -2.83 -1.71
C GLU A 50 -10.23 -3.01 -0.48
N GLY A 51 -9.33 -4.00 -0.52
CA GLY A 51 -8.51 -4.44 0.60
C GLY A 51 -7.03 -4.12 0.45
N VAL A 52 -6.26 -4.65 1.37
CA VAL A 52 -4.81 -4.52 1.44
C VAL A 52 -4.11 -5.77 0.95
N ASN A 53 -2.92 -5.60 0.38
CA ASN A 53 -2.02 -6.70 0.09
C ASN A 53 -1.01 -6.83 1.22
N VAL A 54 -0.74 -8.06 1.66
CA VAL A 54 0.27 -8.36 2.68
C VAL A 54 1.36 -9.20 2.04
N TYR A 55 2.53 -8.62 1.97
CA TYR A 55 3.76 -9.27 1.50
C TYR A 55 4.64 -9.60 2.70
N ASP A 56 5.52 -10.57 2.55
CA ASP A 56 6.52 -10.93 3.58
C ASP A 56 5.92 -11.52 4.89
N SER A 57 4.66 -12.00 4.87
CA SER A 57 4.05 -12.70 6.02
C SER A 57 4.61 -14.11 6.25
N GLY A 58 5.49 -14.56 5.38
CA GLY A 58 6.08 -15.91 5.32
C GLY A 58 5.94 -16.50 3.92
N PRO A 59 5.75 -17.82 3.78
CA PRO A 59 5.62 -18.48 2.47
C PRO A 59 4.32 -18.15 1.72
N LEU A 60 3.30 -17.65 2.41
CA LEU A 60 2.02 -17.27 1.80
C LEU A 60 1.99 -15.76 1.50
N GLU A 61 1.42 -15.40 0.34
CA GLU A 61 1.10 -14.02 -0.03
C GLU A 61 -0.40 -13.77 0.10
N VAL A 62 -0.79 -12.70 0.78
CA VAL A 62 -2.20 -12.31 0.93
C VAL A 62 -2.50 -11.13 0.03
N ARG A 63 -3.56 -11.24 -0.74
CA ARG A 63 -4.01 -10.23 -1.70
C ARG A 63 -5.43 -9.78 -1.37
N ASN A 64 -5.64 -8.46 -1.44
CA ASN A 64 -6.95 -7.84 -1.31
C ASN A 64 -7.68 -8.27 -0.02
N ALA A 65 -7.00 -8.24 1.14
CA ALA A 65 -7.59 -8.58 2.42
C ALA A 65 -8.47 -7.44 2.94
N TYR A 66 -9.74 -7.72 3.23
CA TYR A 66 -10.71 -6.81 3.83
C TYR A 66 -11.77 -7.59 4.62
N ILE A 67 -12.58 -6.87 5.38
CA ILE A 67 -13.71 -7.43 6.13
C ILE A 67 -14.99 -6.77 5.65
N VAL A 68 -16.05 -7.54 5.42
CA VAL A 68 -17.39 -7.03 5.18
C VAL A 68 -18.21 -7.25 6.44
N ALA A 69 -18.56 -6.18 7.13
CA ALA A 69 -19.18 -6.26 8.44
C ALA A 69 -20.69 -5.98 8.42
N THR A 70 -21.34 -6.42 9.48
CA THR A 70 -22.71 -5.99 9.82
C THR A 70 -22.76 -4.49 10.08
N GLU A 71 -23.92 -3.87 9.96
CA GLU A 71 -24.12 -2.42 10.15
C GLU A 71 -23.66 -1.93 11.53
N ASP A 72 -23.80 -2.77 12.56
CA ASP A 72 -23.40 -2.47 13.94
C ASP A 72 -21.94 -2.85 14.23
N GLY A 73 -21.23 -3.49 13.30
CA GLY A 73 -19.83 -3.89 13.42
C GLY A 73 -19.57 -5.00 14.42
N SER A 74 -20.61 -5.76 14.83
CA SER A 74 -20.45 -6.85 15.80
C SER A 74 -19.83 -8.10 15.20
N GLU A 75 -20.07 -8.34 13.91
CA GLU A 75 -19.59 -9.48 13.15
C GLU A 75 -19.14 -9.01 11.76
N GLY A 76 -18.26 -9.76 11.13
CA GLY A 76 -17.82 -9.51 9.78
C GLY A 76 -17.32 -10.79 9.12
N ASN A 77 -17.24 -10.78 7.80
CA ASN A 77 -16.66 -11.83 7.00
C ASN A 77 -15.31 -11.36 6.45
N PHE A 78 -14.24 -12.08 6.79
CA PHE A 78 -12.89 -11.83 6.25
C PHE A 78 -12.81 -12.40 4.83
N VAL A 79 -12.36 -11.58 3.92
CA VAL A 79 -12.24 -11.86 2.48
C VAL A 79 -10.80 -11.61 2.06
N ALA A 80 -10.20 -12.54 1.34
CA ALA A 80 -8.85 -12.42 0.79
C ALA A 80 -8.59 -13.48 -0.28
N ALA A 81 -7.64 -13.21 -1.18
CA ALA A 81 -7.01 -14.25 -1.98
C ALA A 81 -5.63 -14.57 -1.36
N ILE A 82 -5.42 -15.84 -1.00
CA ILE A 82 -4.21 -16.32 -0.35
C ILE A 82 -3.47 -17.23 -1.33
N VAL A 83 -2.25 -16.87 -1.67
CA VAL A 83 -1.44 -17.56 -2.68
C VAL A 83 -0.36 -18.36 -2.02
N ASN A 84 -0.29 -19.66 -2.34
CA ASN A 84 0.77 -20.57 -1.95
C ASN A 84 1.54 -21.05 -3.19
N ASP A 85 2.69 -20.43 -3.44
CA ASP A 85 3.58 -20.79 -4.55
C ASP A 85 4.65 -21.83 -4.16
N THR A 86 4.54 -22.41 -2.95
CA THR A 86 5.47 -23.44 -2.47
C THR A 86 4.99 -24.85 -2.80
N ASP A 87 5.85 -25.86 -2.60
CA ASP A 87 5.52 -27.27 -2.79
C ASP A 87 4.95 -27.94 -1.52
N GLU A 88 4.69 -27.15 -0.45
CA GLU A 88 4.18 -27.63 0.84
C GLU A 88 2.92 -26.87 1.22
N ASP A 89 2.03 -27.54 1.95
CA ASP A 89 0.83 -26.92 2.52
C ASP A 89 1.24 -25.98 3.66
N HIS A 90 0.59 -24.83 3.75
CA HIS A 90 0.87 -23.85 4.79
C HIS A 90 -0.41 -23.30 5.41
N THR A 91 -0.35 -22.97 6.69
CA THR A 91 -1.42 -22.28 7.40
C THR A 91 -1.10 -20.79 7.50
N LEU A 92 -2.06 -19.94 7.14
CA LEU A 92 -2.04 -18.51 7.44
C LEU A 92 -2.72 -18.27 8.77
N VAL A 93 -2.00 -17.64 9.69
CA VAL A 93 -2.56 -17.12 10.95
C VAL A 93 -2.83 -15.63 10.79
N VAL A 94 -4.06 -15.21 11.03
CA VAL A 94 -4.47 -13.81 11.05
C VAL A 94 -4.98 -13.47 12.43
N GLU A 95 -4.35 -12.50 13.09
CA GLU A 95 -4.79 -11.98 14.38
C GLU A 95 -5.35 -10.57 14.19
N LEU A 96 -6.63 -10.37 14.49
CA LEU A 96 -7.35 -9.11 14.31
C LEU A 96 -7.62 -8.42 15.64
N GLY A 97 -7.52 -7.09 15.67
CA GLY A 97 -7.93 -6.26 16.80
C GLY A 97 -6.84 -6.04 17.84
N ASP A 98 -7.22 -6.13 19.11
CA ASP A 98 -6.31 -5.84 20.24
C ASP A 98 -5.28 -6.97 20.42
N PRO A 99 -3.97 -6.69 20.38
CA PRO A 99 -2.94 -7.71 20.54
C PRO A 99 -2.98 -8.45 21.88
N SER A 100 -3.66 -7.90 22.89
CA SER A 100 -3.83 -8.59 24.19
C SER A 100 -4.96 -9.61 24.21
N SER A 101 -5.87 -9.54 23.23
CA SER A 101 -7.00 -10.46 23.06
C SER A 101 -7.44 -10.48 21.60
N PRO A 102 -6.59 -10.97 20.68
CA PRO A 102 -6.89 -10.95 19.27
C PRO A 102 -7.99 -11.95 18.90
N ILE A 103 -8.72 -11.65 17.84
CA ILE A 103 -9.53 -12.61 17.12
C ILE A 103 -8.59 -13.34 16.18
N THR A 104 -8.46 -14.66 16.32
CA THR A 104 -7.51 -15.46 15.53
C THR A 104 -8.24 -16.30 14.50
N LEU A 105 -7.82 -16.19 13.26
CA LEU A 105 -8.22 -17.05 12.13
C LEU A 105 -7.04 -17.94 11.76
N GLU A 106 -7.28 -19.22 11.52
CA GLU A 106 -6.30 -20.18 11.01
C GLU A 106 -6.83 -20.73 9.68
N ILE A 107 -6.13 -20.43 8.59
CA ILE A 107 -6.57 -20.70 7.22
C ILE A 107 -5.54 -21.60 6.53
N ASP A 108 -5.91 -22.82 6.23
CA ASP A 108 -5.07 -23.79 5.55
C ASP A 108 -5.09 -23.57 4.03
N VAL A 109 -3.91 -23.55 3.40
CA VAL A 109 -3.75 -23.34 1.96
C VAL A 109 -2.86 -24.43 1.38
N ASP A 110 -3.43 -25.24 0.50
CA ASP A 110 -2.73 -26.34 -0.16
C ASP A 110 -1.52 -25.85 -0.98
N ALA A 111 -0.54 -26.72 -1.15
CA ALA A 111 0.61 -26.48 -1.99
C ALA A 111 0.21 -26.12 -3.43
N ARG A 112 0.91 -25.16 -4.03
CA ARG A 112 0.69 -24.72 -5.42
C ARG A 112 -0.74 -24.29 -5.72
N SER A 113 -1.44 -23.72 -4.75
CA SER A 113 -2.83 -23.28 -4.88
C SER A 113 -3.03 -21.82 -4.54
N THR A 114 -4.21 -21.33 -4.89
CA THR A 114 -4.72 -20.03 -4.43
C THR A 114 -6.11 -20.28 -3.82
N LEU A 115 -6.27 -19.88 -2.57
CA LEU A 115 -7.57 -19.89 -1.89
C LEU A 115 -8.19 -18.50 -1.97
N SER A 116 -9.41 -18.40 -2.52
CA SER A 116 -10.11 -17.11 -2.72
C SER A 116 -11.34 -17.04 -1.83
N LEU A 117 -11.15 -16.68 -0.56
CA LEU A 117 -12.23 -16.54 0.42
C LEU A 117 -13.25 -15.46 -0.02
N GLY A 118 -14.52 -15.81 -0.02
CA GLY A 118 -15.62 -14.96 -0.47
C GLY A 118 -15.78 -14.85 -1.99
N ALA A 119 -15.06 -15.67 -2.76
CA ALA A 119 -15.14 -15.73 -4.21
C ALA A 119 -14.96 -17.17 -4.73
N ASP A 120 -15.27 -17.38 -5.99
CA ASP A 120 -15.06 -18.67 -6.72
C ASP A 120 -15.69 -19.90 -6.06
N GLY A 121 -16.67 -19.70 -5.19
CA GLY A 121 -17.41 -20.78 -4.50
C GLY A 121 -16.84 -21.15 -3.13
N GLU A 122 -15.81 -20.45 -2.67
CA GLU A 122 -15.30 -20.54 -1.31
C GLU A 122 -16.00 -19.52 -0.41
N ASP A 123 -16.47 -19.96 0.75
CA ASP A 123 -17.08 -19.08 1.74
C ASP A 123 -16.02 -18.18 2.38
N PRO A 124 -16.37 -16.93 2.78
CA PRO A 124 -15.49 -16.10 3.57
C PRO A 124 -15.36 -16.63 5.00
N GLU A 125 -14.31 -16.24 5.72
CA GLU A 125 -14.12 -16.59 7.15
C GLU A 125 -14.90 -15.67 8.06
N LEU A 126 -15.77 -16.21 8.90
CA LEU A 126 -16.56 -15.45 9.88
C LEU A 126 -15.67 -14.92 11.02
N VAL A 127 -15.79 -13.63 11.28
CA VAL A 127 -15.13 -12.92 12.37
C VAL A 127 -16.19 -12.49 13.38
N GLU A 128 -16.35 -13.26 14.46
CA GLU A 128 -17.25 -12.92 15.57
C GLU A 128 -16.56 -11.95 16.54
N GLY A 129 -17.32 -11.03 17.10
CA GLY A 129 -16.80 -10.07 18.10
C GLY A 129 -15.85 -9.02 17.51
N LEU A 130 -16.07 -8.64 16.26
CA LEU A 130 -15.24 -7.69 15.50
C LEU A 130 -15.12 -6.32 16.20
N ASP A 131 -16.21 -5.83 16.82
CA ASP A 131 -16.31 -4.53 17.52
C ASP A 131 -15.71 -3.35 16.72
N THR A 132 -15.90 -3.38 15.39
CA THR A 132 -15.38 -2.37 14.47
C THR A 132 -16.43 -2.05 13.40
N LEU A 133 -16.83 -0.78 13.34
CA LEU A 133 -17.86 -0.31 12.38
C LEU A 133 -17.34 -0.28 10.95
N PRO A 134 -18.22 -0.50 9.95
CA PRO A 134 -17.90 -0.23 8.56
C PRO A 134 -17.38 1.20 8.33
N GLY A 135 -16.39 1.34 7.46
CA GLY A 135 -15.68 2.60 7.19
C GLY A 135 -14.49 2.87 8.11
N ALA A 136 -14.23 2.00 9.09
CA ALA A 136 -13.00 2.01 9.89
C ALA A 136 -11.99 0.96 9.41
N ASP A 137 -10.79 0.99 9.97
CA ASP A 137 -9.77 -0.05 9.82
C ASP A 137 -9.57 -0.79 11.13
N ILE A 138 -9.25 -2.08 11.06
CA ILE A 138 -8.85 -2.90 12.21
C ILE A 138 -7.38 -3.34 12.05
N PRO A 139 -6.55 -3.28 13.12
CA PRO A 139 -5.21 -3.84 13.05
C PRO A 139 -5.27 -5.35 12.77
N GLY A 140 -4.47 -5.83 11.82
CA GLY A 140 -4.35 -7.24 11.49
C GLY A 140 -2.88 -7.65 11.45
N PHE A 141 -2.52 -8.71 12.18
CA PHE A 141 -1.21 -9.34 12.10
C PHE A 141 -1.33 -10.63 11.29
N PHE A 142 -0.49 -10.76 10.28
CA PHE A 142 -0.50 -11.88 9.33
C PHE A 142 0.80 -12.64 9.42
N GLN A 143 0.75 -13.95 9.63
CA GLN A 143 1.92 -14.80 9.70
C GLN A 143 1.67 -16.15 9.05
N SER A 144 2.64 -16.68 8.33
CA SER A 144 2.64 -18.04 7.81
C SER A 144 4.01 -18.69 7.95
N GLY A 145 4.04 -20.01 8.19
CA GLY A 145 5.28 -20.76 8.38
C GLY A 145 6.20 -20.14 9.43
N ASP A 146 7.50 -20.05 9.11
CA ASP A 146 8.53 -19.47 9.99
C ASP A 146 8.73 -17.95 9.77
N GLY A 147 7.83 -17.27 9.07
CA GLY A 147 7.89 -15.83 8.82
C GLY A 147 7.78 -14.99 10.09
N GLU A 148 8.39 -13.81 10.12
CA GLU A 148 8.29 -12.87 11.25
C GLU A 148 6.87 -12.27 11.39
N GLY A 149 6.07 -12.37 10.34
CA GLY A 149 4.73 -11.79 10.29
C GLY A 149 4.73 -10.28 9.99
N VAL A 150 3.59 -9.79 9.58
CA VAL A 150 3.37 -8.40 9.16
C VAL A 150 2.15 -7.82 9.84
N LEU A 151 2.31 -6.66 10.48
CA LEU A 151 1.19 -5.89 11.02
C LEU A 151 0.73 -4.87 9.97
N THR A 152 -0.55 -4.85 9.65
CA THR A 152 -1.16 -3.89 8.72
C THR A 152 -2.56 -3.49 9.18
N SER A 153 -3.13 -2.44 8.57
CA SER A 153 -4.54 -2.05 8.77
C SER A 153 -5.41 -2.75 7.73
N VAL A 154 -6.42 -3.47 8.18
CA VAL A 154 -7.40 -4.16 7.32
C VAL A 154 -8.67 -3.31 7.28
N PRO A 155 -9.14 -2.89 6.09
CA PRO A 155 -10.36 -2.09 5.98
C PRO A 155 -11.60 -2.92 6.29
N VAL A 156 -12.55 -2.30 6.99
CA VAL A 156 -13.87 -2.84 7.30
C VAL A 156 -14.90 -2.11 6.44
N LEU A 157 -15.57 -2.86 5.59
CA LEU A 157 -16.51 -2.36 4.59
C LEU A 157 -17.95 -2.71 4.98
N ASP A 158 -18.91 -1.97 4.42
CA ASP A 158 -20.33 -2.31 4.46
C ASP A 158 -20.75 -3.18 3.25
N GLY A 159 -21.99 -3.62 3.26
CA GLY A 159 -22.61 -4.35 2.16
C GLY A 159 -23.37 -3.48 1.17
N GLU A 160 -23.15 -2.17 1.10
CA GLU A 160 -23.92 -1.27 0.22
C GLU A 160 -23.67 -1.54 -1.28
N LEU A 161 -22.48 -1.99 -1.62
CA LEU A 161 -22.15 -2.38 -2.99
C LEU A 161 -22.72 -3.76 -3.32
N ASN A 162 -23.36 -3.87 -4.47
CA ASN A 162 -24.07 -5.12 -4.86
C ASN A 162 -23.24 -6.39 -4.82
N TYR A 163 -21.93 -6.30 -5.01
CA TYR A 163 -21.01 -7.44 -4.95
C TYR A 163 -20.51 -7.74 -3.53
N LEU A 164 -20.62 -6.78 -2.60
CA LEU A 164 -20.30 -6.97 -1.18
C LEU A 164 -21.52 -7.44 -0.38
N ALA A 165 -22.74 -7.07 -0.80
CA ALA A 165 -23.95 -7.44 -0.09
C ALA A 165 -24.08 -8.95 0.23
N PRO A 166 -23.69 -9.90 -0.65
CA PRO A 166 -23.71 -11.32 -0.33
C PRO A 166 -22.64 -11.76 0.70
N LEU A 167 -21.65 -10.89 0.97
CA LEU A 167 -20.53 -11.16 1.88
C LEU A 167 -20.79 -10.65 3.30
N VAL A 168 -21.91 -9.97 3.56
CA VAL A 168 -22.31 -9.59 4.93
C VAL A 168 -22.76 -10.86 5.67
N PRO A 169 -22.34 -11.10 6.94
CA PRO A 169 -22.73 -12.24 7.75
C PRO A 169 -24.23 -12.40 7.94
#